data_a9fccccb8ce4f2393425036e6d522335
#
_entry.id   a9fccccb8ce4f2393425036e6d522335
#
_cell.length_a   1.000
_cell.length_b   1.000
_cell.length_c   1.000
_cell.angle_alpha   90.00
_cell.angle_beta   90.00
_cell.angle_gamma   90.00
#
_symmetry.space_group_name_H-M   'P 1'
#
loop_
_entity.id
_entity.type
_entity.pdbx_description
1 polymer ?
#
loop_
_entity_poly.entity_id
_entity_poly.type
_entity_poly.pdbx_seq_one_letter_code
_entity_poly.pdbx_strand_id
1 'polypeptide(L)'
;MAGGDLAGDKRTAADLGAWLCFEDESGQGLRPPKGRTWGRRGHTPVVRVTGTSNRRVSLAALIAVKPGCRARLIYRVHPGRGPRKDQRKGFTETGYAQLLDAAHQQLGGPLVVVWDNLNAHISAAMAKLIAARDWLTIYQLPPYAHELNPVELVWSHLKRSLANLAKRNLSQLTALVKTRLKRMQYRPSLLDGFLASTRLDLTPFRNPHH
;
A
#
# COMPACT_ATOMS: atom_id res chain seq x y z
N MET A 1 10.23 22.47 6.97
CA MET A 1 9.68 21.09 6.76
C MET A 1 10.44 20.17 7.70
N ALA A 2 9.78 19.67 8.72
CA ALA A 2 10.41 18.84 9.75
C ALA A 2 10.71 17.47 9.15
N GLY A 3 11.97 17.05 9.18
CA GLY A 3 12.37 15.67 8.85
C GLY A 3 11.66 14.71 9.81
N GLY A 4 11.08 13.66 9.24
CA GLY A 4 10.16 12.77 9.94
C GLY A 4 10.73 12.14 11.20
N ASP A 5 10.28 12.63 12.32
CA ASP A 5 10.40 11.96 13.63
C ASP A 5 9.15 11.11 13.82
N LEU A 6 9.24 9.80 13.55
CA LEU A 6 8.15 8.84 13.74
C LEU A 6 7.60 8.84 15.19
N ALA A 7 8.36 9.32 16.16
CA ALA A 7 7.87 9.50 17.54
C ALA A 7 6.93 10.72 17.63
N GLY A 8 7.17 11.76 16.83
CA GLY A 8 6.27 12.91 16.69
C GLY A 8 4.95 12.53 16.03
N ASP A 9 4.99 11.70 14.97
CA ASP A 9 3.82 11.26 14.20
C ASP A 9 2.82 10.50 15.08
N LYS A 10 3.32 9.63 15.94
CA LYS A 10 2.52 8.83 16.88
C LYS A 10 1.86 9.70 17.95
N ARG A 11 2.60 10.64 18.53
CA ARG A 11 2.07 11.59 19.53
C ARG A 11 0.98 12.43 18.90
N THR A 12 1.24 13.01 17.72
CA THR A 12 0.25 13.79 16.99
C THR A 12 -1.03 12.98 16.70
N ALA A 13 -0.90 11.72 16.27
CA ALA A 13 -2.07 10.88 16.02
C ALA A 13 -2.85 10.56 17.30
N ALA A 14 -2.17 10.30 18.43
CA ALA A 14 -2.80 10.05 19.71
C ALA A 14 -3.53 11.29 20.23
N ASP A 15 -2.88 12.46 20.21
CA ASP A 15 -3.40 13.73 20.70
C ASP A 15 -4.63 14.19 19.88
N LEU A 16 -4.63 13.95 18.58
CA LEU A 16 -5.76 14.24 17.69
C LEU A 16 -6.86 13.18 17.72
N GLY A 17 -6.68 12.06 18.41
CA GLY A 17 -7.57 10.91 18.28
C GLY A 17 -7.66 10.39 16.85
N ALA A 18 -6.61 10.59 16.06
CA ALA A 18 -6.55 10.29 14.65
C ALA A 18 -6.16 8.83 14.36
N TRP A 19 -6.39 8.38 13.14
CA TRP A 19 -5.82 7.15 12.61
C TRP A 19 -4.39 7.42 12.14
N LEU A 20 -3.44 6.64 12.62
CA LEU A 20 -2.09 6.59 12.06
C LEU A 20 -2.12 5.67 10.83
N CYS A 21 -1.74 6.20 9.69
CA CYS A 21 -1.80 5.52 8.40
C CYS A 21 -0.41 5.47 7.77
N PHE A 22 -0.02 4.31 7.27
CA PHE A 22 1.18 4.13 6.46
C PHE A 22 0.74 3.88 5.01
N GLU A 23 1.22 4.68 4.08
CA GLU A 23 0.86 4.60 2.67
C GLU A 23 2.07 4.19 1.82
N ASP A 24 1.80 3.41 0.75
CA ASP A 24 2.82 3.04 -0.24
C ASP A 24 2.19 2.63 -1.58
N GLU A 25 2.99 2.72 -2.65
CA GLU A 25 2.63 2.34 -4.02
C GLU A 25 3.39 1.10 -4.49
N SER A 26 2.76 0.30 -5.31
CA SER A 26 3.38 -0.82 -6.00
C SER A 26 2.82 -1.00 -7.40
N GLY A 27 3.44 -1.87 -8.17
CA GLY A 27 2.95 -2.25 -9.49
C GLY A 27 3.20 -3.71 -9.79
N GLN A 28 2.22 -4.32 -10.48
CA GLN A 28 2.32 -5.70 -10.93
C GLN A 28 2.09 -5.80 -12.43
N GLY A 29 3.10 -6.28 -13.15
CA GLY A 29 2.99 -6.60 -14.58
C GLY A 29 2.37 -7.96 -14.85
N LEU A 30 2.10 -8.24 -16.12
CA LEU A 30 1.60 -9.55 -16.56
C LEU A 30 2.62 -10.68 -16.36
N ARG A 31 3.92 -10.36 -16.35
CA ARG A 31 4.95 -11.32 -15.99
C ARG A 31 4.87 -11.60 -14.49
N PRO A 32 4.55 -12.85 -14.08
CA PRO A 32 4.43 -13.16 -12.66
C PRO A 32 5.80 -13.10 -11.97
N PRO A 33 5.82 -12.81 -10.66
CA PRO A 33 7.00 -13.00 -9.86
C PRO A 33 7.46 -14.47 -9.92
N LYS A 34 8.77 -14.68 -9.92
CA LYS A 34 9.33 -16.02 -9.81
C LYS A 34 9.17 -16.52 -8.37
N GLY A 35 8.75 -17.78 -8.22
CA GLY A 35 8.62 -18.42 -6.91
C GLY A 35 9.04 -19.89 -7.00
N ARG A 36 9.43 -20.44 -5.85
CA ARG A 36 9.65 -21.89 -5.74
C ARG A 36 8.30 -22.59 -5.89
N THR A 37 8.31 -23.74 -6.55
CA THR A 37 7.14 -24.62 -6.69
C THR A 37 7.57 -26.07 -6.65
N TRP A 38 6.65 -26.95 -6.36
CA TRP A 38 6.90 -28.38 -6.38
C TRP A 38 6.88 -28.90 -7.81
N GLY A 39 7.80 -29.82 -8.11
CA GLY A 39 7.90 -30.51 -9.39
C GLY A 39 8.39 -31.92 -9.18
N ARG A 40 8.30 -32.77 -10.20
CA ARG A 40 8.91 -34.10 -10.19
C ARG A 40 10.42 -33.95 -10.02
N ARG A 41 11.04 -34.85 -9.26
CA ARG A 41 12.51 -34.92 -9.13
C ARG A 41 13.14 -34.99 -10.52
N GLY A 42 14.13 -34.13 -10.77
CA GLY A 42 14.80 -34.03 -12.08
C GLY A 42 14.05 -33.20 -13.15
N HIS A 43 12.84 -32.67 -12.87
CA HIS A 43 12.08 -31.87 -13.82
C HIS A 43 11.82 -30.48 -13.27
N THR A 44 12.34 -29.46 -13.94
CA THR A 44 12.06 -28.06 -13.59
C THR A 44 10.70 -27.65 -14.16
N PRO A 45 9.74 -27.23 -13.31
CA PRO A 45 8.46 -26.74 -13.79
C PRO A 45 8.62 -25.50 -14.68
N VAL A 46 7.99 -25.52 -15.85
CA VAL A 46 8.02 -24.40 -16.80
C VAL A 46 6.70 -23.63 -16.75
N VAL A 47 6.77 -22.36 -16.39
CA VAL A 47 5.63 -21.44 -16.46
C VAL A 47 5.68 -20.69 -17.80
N ARG A 48 4.76 -21.00 -18.70
CA ARG A 48 4.63 -20.28 -19.97
C ARG A 48 3.97 -18.93 -19.72
N VAL A 49 4.68 -17.85 -20.08
CA VAL A 49 4.18 -16.48 -19.94
C VAL A 49 3.79 -15.99 -21.35
N THR A 50 2.52 -15.79 -21.57
CA THR A 50 1.99 -15.21 -22.79
C THR A 50 1.84 -13.71 -22.59
N GLY A 51 2.76 -12.91 -23.12
CA GLY A 51 2.60 -11.46 -23.14
C GLY A 51 3.92 -10.70 -23.04
N THR A 52 4.22 -9.98 -24.12
CA THR A 52 5.32 -9.00 -24.23
C THR A 52 4.90 -7.60 -23.78
N SER A 53 3.68 -7.46 -23.28
CA SER A 53 3.10 -6.16 -22.93
C SER A 53 3.73 -5.58 -21.65
N ASN A 54 4.31 -4.38 -21.77
CA ASN A 54 4.78 -3.57 -20.63
C ASN A 54 3.62 -3.00 -19.77
N ARG A 55 2.40 -3.51 -19.95
CA ARG A 55 1.22 -3.09 -19.18
C ARG A 55 1.30 -3.64 -17.76
N ARG A 56 1.01 -2.78 -16.81
CA ARG A 56 1.00 -3.13 -15.38
C ARG A 56 -0.27 -2.62 -14.71
N VAL A 57 -0.63 -3.24 -13.60
CA VAL A 57 -1.61 -2.74 -12.63
C VAL A 57 -0.85 -1.90 -11.63
N SER A 58 -1.25 -0.65 -11.42
CA SER A 58 -0.74 0.20 -10.34
C SER A 58 -1.60 0.02 -9.10
N LEU A 59 -0.95 -0.02 -7.96
CA LEU A 59 -1.53 -0.33 -6.66
C LEU A 59 -1.11 0.76 -5.69
N ALA A 60 -2.04 1.30 -4.93
CA ALA A 60 -1.76 2.14 -3.78
C ALA A 60 -2.56 1.62 -2.60
N ALA A 61 -1.97 1.58 -1.42
CA ALA A 61 -2.64 1.12 -0.23
C ALA A 61 -2.16 1.85 1.01
N LEU A 62 -3.00 1.84 2.03
CA LEU A 62 -2.62 2.27 3.36
C LEU A 62 -3.05 1.24 4.41
N ILE A 63 -2.20 1.06 5.41
CA ILE A 63 -2.54 0.37 6.66
C ILE A 63 -2.83 1.46 7.68
N ALA A 64 -4.04 1.41 8.28
CA ALA A 64 -4.48 2.35 9.30
C ALA A 64 -4.59 1.66 10.65
N VAL A 65 -4.05 2.30 11.69
CA VAL A 65 -4.11 1.84 13.08
C VAL A 65 -4.61 2.96 13.99
N LYS A 66 -5.37 2.58 15.02
CA LYS A 66 -5.85 3.48 16.06
C LYS A 66 -5.97 2.71 17.37
N PRO A 67 -5.67 3.31 18.55
CA PRO A 67 -5.84 2.66 19.83
C PRO A 67 -7.24 2.07 20.01
N GLY A 68 -7.33 0.83 20.48
CA GLY A 68 -8.59 0.13 20.68
C GLY A 68 -9.33 -0.32 19.40
N CYS A 69 -8.77 -0.06 18.22
CA CYS A 69 -9.35 -0.45 16.94
C CYS A 69 -8.52 -1.55 16.26
N ARG A 70 -9.19 -2.36 15.44
CA ARG A 70 -8.49 -3.33 14.57
C ARG A 70 -7.76 -2.59 13.45
N ALA A 71 -6.58 -3.07 13.08
CA ALA A 71 -5.87 -2.58 11.91
C ALA A 71 -6.73 -2.72 10.64
N ARG A 72 -6.66 -1.72 9.76
CA ARG A 72 -7.44 -1.66 8.52
C ARG A 72 -6.49 -1.55 7.33
N LEU A 73 -6.81 -2.28 6.26
CA LEU A 73 -6.16 -2.13 4.95
C LEU A 73 -7.13 -1.46 3.99
N ILE A 74 -6.75 -0.31 3.45
CA ILE A 74 -7.51 0.41 2.43
C ILE A 74 -6.63 0.50 1.19
N TYR A 75 -7.19 0.21 0.00
CA TYR A 75 -6.39 0.13 -1.21
C TYR A 75 -7.17 0.58 -2.45
N ARG A 76 -6.41 1.01 -3.45
CA ARG A 76 -6.91 1.25 -4.81
C ARG A 76 -6.09 0.47 -5.82
N VAL A 77 -6.79 -0.03 -6.83
CA VAL A 77 -6.19 -0.77 -7.94
C VAL A 77 -6.52 -0.03 -9.21
N HIS A 78 -5.49 0.46 -9.88
CA HIS A 78 -5.63 1.15 -11.15
C HIS A 78 -5.09 0.26 -12.28
N PRO A 79 -5.96 -0.33 -13.12
CA PRO A 79 -5.50 -1.05 -14.31
C PRO A 79 -4.86 -0.03 -15.25
N GLY A 80 -3.56 -0.20 -15.54
CA GLY A 80 -2.83 0.68 -16.44
C GLY A 80 -3.51 0.72 -17.81
N ARG A 81 -3.95 1.88 -18.23
CA ARG A 81 -4.34 2.10 -19.61
C ARG A 81 -3.08 1.97 -20.47
N GLY A 82 -3.21 1.40 -21.67
CA GLY A 82 -2.08 1.18 -22.59
C GLY A 82 -1.24 2.43 -22.82
N PRO A 83 -0.12 2.33 -23.55
CA PRO A 83 0.83 3.42 -23.73
C PRO A 83 0.17 4.60 -24.46
N ARG A 84 -0.26 5.59 -23.70
CA ARG A 84 -0.49 6.95 -24.19
C ARG A 84 0.74 7.76 -23.81
N LYS A 85 1.33 8.48 -24.78
CA LYS A 85 2.57 9.25 -24.63
C LYS A 85 2.55 10.26 -23.47
N ASP A 86 1.38 10.67 -22.99
CA ASP A 86 1.19 11.76 -22.01
C ASP A 86 0.65 11.33 -20.65
N GLN A 87 0.54 10.03 -20.36
CA GLN A 87 0.04 9.59 -19.04
C GLN A 87 1.15 9.01 -18.18
N ARG A 88 1.34 9.60 -16.98
CA ARG A 88 2.23 9.07 -15.95
C ARG A 88 1.90 7.60 -15.65
N LYS A 89 2.95 6.78 -15.51
CA LYS A 89 2.87 5.35 -15.21
C LYS A 89 2.64 5.13 -13.71
N GLY A 90 1.50 5.47 -13.15
CA GLY A 90 1.29 5.31 -11.72
C GLY A 90 0.02 6.01 -11.26
N PHE A 91 -0.09 6.21 -9.97
CA PHE A 91 -1.11 7.09 -9.42
C PHE A 91 -0.73 8.54 -9.66
N THR A 92 -1.74 9.36 -9.92
CA THR A 92 -1.63 10.81 -9.96
C THR A 92 -1.95 11.39 -8.59
N GLU A 93 -1.61 12.64 -8.36
CA GLU A 93 -1.94 13.37 -7.14
C GLU A 93 -3.44 13.25 -6.81
N THR A 94 -4.30 13.39 -7.81
CA THR A 94 -5.76 13.18 -7.67
C THR A 94 -6.12 11.75 -7.26
N GLY A 95 -5.37 10.75 -7.78
CA GLY A 95 -5.57 9.34 -7.42
C GLY A 95 -5.26 9.07 -5.94
N TYR A 96 -4.17 9.66 -5.42
CA TYR A 96 -3.82 9.61 -4.00
C TYR A 96 -4.83 10.36 -3.13
N ALA A 97 -5.20 11.58 -3.52
CA ALA A 97 -6.24 12.33 -2.80
C ALA A 97 -7.54 11.52 -2.67
N GLN A 98 -7.97 10.86 -3.74
CA GLN A 98 -9.15 9.98 -3.70
C GLN A 98 -8.96 8.74 -2.81
N LEU A 99 -7.73 8.20 -2.66
CA LEU A 99 -7.45 7.12 -1.71
C LEU A 99 -7.61 7.62 -0.28
N LEU A 100 -7.05 8.80 0.02
CA LEU A 100 -7.13 9.43 1.34
C LEU A 100 -8.57 9.83 1.69
N ASP A 101 -9.33 10.39 0.76
CA ASP A 101 -10.76 10.72 0.95
C ASP A 101 -11.57 9.46 1.28
N ALA A 102 -11.34 8.36 0.55
CA ALA A 102 -11.99 7.09 0.81
C ALA A 102 -11.58 6.51 2.17
N ALA A 103 -10.32 6.68 2.57
CA ALA A 103 -9.84 6.27 3.88
C ALA A 103 -10.51 7.06 5.00
N HIS A 104 -10.56 8.40 4.88
CA HIS A 104 -11.24 9.26 5.85
C HIS A 104 -12.72 8.88 6.03
N GLN A 105 -13.45 8.67 4.93
CA GLN A 105 -14.86 8.24 4.97
C GLN A 105 -15.04 6.87 5.65
N GLN A 106 -14.17 5.89 5.36
CA GLN A 106 -14.28 4.55 5.93
C GLN A 106 -13.85 4.47 7.40
N LEU A 107 -12.92 5.31 7.81
CA LEU A 107 -12.35 5.30 9.16
C LEU A 107 -13.11 6.23 10.11
N GLY A 108 -13.82 7.22 9.59
CA GLY A 108 -14.67 8.13 10.36
C GLY A 108 -13.91 9.03 11.33
N GLY A 109 -12.73 9.55 10.92
CA GLY A 109 -11.94 10.43 11.78
C GLY A 109 -10.71 11.01 11.08
N PRO A 110 -9.97 11.91 11.74
CA PRO A 110 -8.76 12.50 11.19
C PRO A 110 -7.70 11.45 10.86
N LEU A 111 -6.85 11.76 9.88
CA LEU A 111 -5.77 10.90 9.43
C LEU A 111 -4.41 11.57 9.63
N VAL A 112 -3.49 10.86 10.23
CA VAL A 112 -2.05 11.14 10.21
C VAL A 112 -1.41 10.12 9.28
N VAL A 113 -0.93 10.57 8.13
CA VAL A 113 -0.41 9.69 7.09
C VAL A 113 1.10 9.81 6.99
N VAL A 114 1.76 8.68 7.03
CA VAL A 114 3.20 8.53 6.86
C VAL A 114 3.43 7.88 5.49
N TRP A 115 4.15 8.58 4.61
CA TRP A 115 4.48 8.09 3.27
C TRP A 115 5.89 8.45 2.84
N ASP A 116 6.35 7.93 1.73
CA ASP A 116 7.68 8.20 1.19
C ASP A 116 7.77 9.55 0.44
N ASN A 117 8.97 9.88 -0.02
CA ASN A 117 9.27 11.11 -0.77
C ASN A 117 9.07 10.95 -2.28
N LEU A 118 8.07 10.21 -2.74
CA LEU A 118 7.75 10.12 -4.17
C LEU A 118 7.45 11.50 -4.75
N ASN A 119 7.86 11.75 -6.00
CA ASN A 119 7.65 13.05 -6.66
C ASN A 119 6.18 13.50 -6.66
N ALA A 120 5.23 12.56 -6.70
CA ALA A 120 3.81 12.88 -6.61
C ALA A 120 3.42 13.36 -5.20
N HIS A 121 4.06 12.83 -4.15
CA HIS A 121 3.79 13.18 -2.75
C HIS A 121 4.32 14.57 -2.38
N ILE A 122 5.42 15.00 -2.99
CA ILE A 122 6.07 16.29 -2.70
C ILE A 122 5.70 17.39 -3.72
N SER A 123 4.83 17.12 -4.67
CA SER A 123 4.45 18.08 -5.70
C SER A 123 3.63 19.25 -5.14
N ALA A 124 3.75 20.43 -5.77
CA ALA A 124 2.93 21.59 -5.41
C ALA A 124 1.41 21.32 -5.56
N ALA A 125 1.03 20.45 -6.52
CA ALA A 125 -0.35 20.03 -6.70
C ALA A 125 -0.83 19.20 -5.49
N MET A 126 0.00 18.27 -5.00
CA MET A 126 -0.31 17.49 -3.81
C MET A 126 -0.40 18.38 -2.56
N ALA A 127 0.52 19.34 -2.39
CA ALA A 127 0.47 20.29 -1.28
C ALA A 127 -0.86 21.05 -1.23
N LYS A 128 -1.40 21.49 -2.37
CA LYS A 128 -2.72 22.12 -2.45
C LYS A 128 -3.85 21.15 -2.07
N LEU A 129 -3.77 19.89 -2.50
CA LEU A 129 -4.78 18.87 -2.16
C LEU A 129 -4.77 18.53 -0.67
N ILE A 130 -3.60 18.54 -0.04
CA ILE A 130 -3.46 18.32 1.41
C ILE A 130 -4.02 19.54 2.17
N ALA A 131 -3.63 20.75 1.79
CA ALA A 131 -4.08 21.98 2.44
C ALA A 131 -5.61 22.19 2.41
N ALA A 132 -6.31 21.60 1.44
CA ALA A 132 -7.76 21.62 1.34
C ALA A 132 -8.47 20.62 2.28
N ARG A 133 -7.75 19.90 3.15
CA ARG A 133 -8.27 18.83 4.02
C ARG A 133 -7.79 19.04 5.45
N ASP A 134 -8.64 19.65 6.27
CA ASP A 134 -8.39 19.95 7.69
C ASP A 134 -8.22 18.70 8.56
N TRP A 135 -8.77 17.56 8.12
CA TRP A 135 -8.66 16.26 8.78
C TRP A 135 -7.38 15.48 8.43
N LEU A 136 -6.49 16.02 7.58
CA LEU A 136 -5.33 15.32 7.04
C LEU A 136 -4.01 15.96 7.48
N THR A 137 -3.20 15.20 8.19
CA THR A 137 -1.81 15.55 8.52
C THR A 137 -0.85 14.58 7.84
N ILE A 138 0.19 15.09 7.20
CA ILE A 138 1.15 14.30 6.45
C ILE A 138 2.53 14.39 7.07
N TYR A 139 3.18 13.23 7.19
CA TYR A 139 4.60 13.10 7.52
C TYR A 139 5.34 12.31 6.44
N GLN A 140 6.57 12.69 6.20
CA GLN A 140 7.42 12.01 5.23
C GLN A 140 8.37 11.07 5.95
N LEU A 141 8.47 9.83 5.47
CA LEU A 141 9.50 8.90 5.93
C LEU A 141 10.90 9.46 5.61
N PRO A 142 11.88 9.23 6.49
CA PRO A 142 13.26 9.51 6.17
C PRO A 142 13.68 8.78 4.88
N PRO A 143 14.59 9.36 4.08
CA PRO A 143 15.15 8.66 2.93
C PRO A 143 15.71 7.30 3.34
N TYR A 144 15.48 6.28 2.51
CA TYR A 144 15.93 4.89 2.73
C TYR A 144 15.29 4.15 3.92
N ALA A 145 14.25 4.67 4.55
CA ALA A 145 13.56 4.03 5.67
C ALA A 145 12.29 3.25 5.24
N HIS A 146 12.27 2.72 4.02
CA HIS A 146 11.14 1.95 3.49
C HIS A 146 10.82 0.69 4.31
N GLU A 147 11.81 0.11 5.00
CA GLU A 147 11.61 -1.04 5.91
C GLU A 147 10.72 -0.70 7.11
N LEU A 148 10.55 0.58 7.42
CA LEU A 148 9.62 1.03 8.46
C LEU A 148 8.17 1.10 7.96
N ASN A 149 7.94 0.98 6.64
CA ASN A 149 6.59 1.02 6.08
C ASN A 149 5.96 -0.39 6.03
N PRO A 150 4.95 -0.69 6.86
CA PRO A 150 4.32 -2.01 6.89
C PRO A 150 3.60 -2.37 5.58
N VAL A 151 3.28 -1.39 4.73
CA VAL A 151 2.62 -1.62 3.43
C VAL A 151 3.54 -2.36 2.46
N GLU A 152 4.86 -2.22 2.58
CA GLU A 152 5.83 -3.03 1.83
C GLU A 152 5.63 -4.54 2.03
N LEU A 153 5.22 -4.94 3.23
CA LEU A 153 4.91 -6.35 3.54
C LEU A 153 3.59 -6.80 2.90
N VAL A 154 2.63 -5.90 2.70
CA VAL A 154 1.43 -6.17 1.89
C VAL A 154 1.85 -6.52 0.46
N TRP A 155 2.75 -5.72 -0.12
CA TRP A 155 3.24 -5.97 -1.47
C TRP A 155 4.06 -7.27 -1.57
N SER A 156 4.92 -7.52 -0.61
CA SER A 156 5.69 -8.76 -0.54
C SER A 156 4.77 -9.99 -0.46
N HIS A 157 3.75 -9.93 0.40
CA HIS A 157 2.76 -11.00 0.53
C HIS A 157 1.92 -11.17 -0.75
N LEU A 158 1.49 -10.06 -1.36
CA LEU A 158 0.77 -10.08 -2.63
C LEU A 158 1.62 -10.71 -3.73
N LYS A 159 2.86 -10.26 -3.93
CA LYS A 159 3.78 -10.77 -4.96
C LYS A 159 4.03 -12.28 -4.78
N ARG A 160 4.23 -12.74 -3.55
CA ARG A 160 4.35 -14.19 -3.26
C ARG A 160 3.09 -14.95 -3.65
N SER A 161 1.91 -14.41 -3.39
CA SER A 161 0.64 -15.04 -3.75
C SER A 161 0.36 -15.07 -5.25
N LEU A 162 1.07 -14.26 -6.03
CA LEU A 162 1.01 -14.18 -7.50
C LEU A 162 2.13 -14.97 -8.18
N ALA A 163 3.06 -15.53 -7.42
CA ALA A 163 4.21 -16.26 -7.96
C ALA A 163 3.77 -17.40 -8.88
N ASN A 164 4.42 -17.49 -10.04
CA ASN A 164 4.17 -18.50 -11.08
C ASN A 164 2.74 -18.49 -11.68
N LEU A 165 1.90 -17.50 -11.36
CA LEU A 165 0.54 -17.39 -11.87
C LEU A 165 0.50 -16.47 -13.10
N ALA A 166 0.79 -17.02 -14.28
CA ALA A 166 0.69 -16.28 -15.54
C ALA A 166 -0.78 -15.95 -15.88
N LYS A 167 -1.05 -14.68 -16.15
CA LYS A 167 -2.34 -14.20 -16.63
C LYS A 167 -2.24 -13.73 -18.07
N ARG A 168 -3.29 -14.00 -18.86
CA ARG A 168 -3.30 -13.69 -20.30
C ARG A 168 -3.48 -12.20 -20.56
N ASN A 169 -4.20 -11.50 -19.70
CA ASN A 169 -4.51 -10.09 -19.88
C ASN A 169 -4.60 -9.33 -18.55
N LEU A 170 -4.63 -8.00 -18.66
CA LEU A 170 -4.62 -7.11 -17.53
C LEU A 170 -5.91 -7.20 -16.66
N SER A 171 -7.05 -7.49 -17.29
CA SER A 171 -8.33 -7.65 -16.56
C SER A 171 -8.28 -8.85 -15.62
N GLN A 172 -7.77 -10.00 -16.08
CA GLN A 172 -7.60 -11.19 -15.26
C GLN A 172 -6.60 -10.95 -14.11
N LEU A 173 -5.50 -10.23 -14.39
CA LEU A 173 -4.54 -9.85 -13.36
C LEU A 173 -5.17 -8.91 -12.33
N THR A 174 -5.90 -7.90 -12.79
CA THR A 174 -6.61 -6.94 -11.92
C THR A 174 -7.61 -7.64 -11.01
N ALA A 175 -8.42 -8.54 -11.54
CA ALA A 175 -9.40 -9.30 -10.77
C ALA A 175 -8.72 -10.18 -9.70
N LEU A 176 -7.61 -10.85 -10.07
CA LEU A 176 -6.84 -11.67 -9.14
C LEU A 176 -6.23 -10.81 -8.02
N VAL A 177 -5.60 -9.69 -8.37
CA VAL A 177 -4.99 -8.75 -7.41
C VAL A 177 -6.06 -8.23 -6.43
N LYS A 178 -7.20 -7.76 -6.91
CA LYS A 178 -8.33 -7.32 -6.07
C LYS A 178 -8.78 -8.41 -5.10
N THR A 179 -8.90 -9.65 -5.58
CA THR A 179 -9.29 -10.80 -4.74
C THR A 179 -8.26 -11.06 -3.64
N ARG A 180 -6.95 -10.97 -3.96
CA ARG A 180 -5.88 -11.17 -2.97
C ARG A 180 -5.86 -10.06 -1.92
N LEU A 181 -5.94 -8.81 -2.34
CA LEU A 181 -5.99 -7.66 -1.42
C LEU A 181 -7.24 -7.71 -0.53
N LYS A 182 -8.40 -8.03 -1.09
CA LYS A 182 -9.64 -8.21 -0.32
C LYS A 182 -9.50 -9.29 0.76
N ARG A 183 -8.86 -10.42 0.44
CA ARG A 183 -8.58 -11.48 1.44
C ARG A 183 -7.67 -11.01 2.56
N MET A 184 -6.66 -10.17 2.29
CA MET A 184 -5.80 -9.57 3.31
C MET A 184 -6.58 -8.58 4.17
N GLN A 185 -7.43 -7.75 3.57
CA GLN A 185 -8.27 -6.78 4.26
C GLN A 185 -9.16 -7.40 5.35
N TYR A 186 -9.62 -8.64 5.14
CA TYR A 186 -10.42 -9.40 6.11
C TYR A 186 -9.59 -10.27 7.07
N ARG A 187 -8.29 -10.04 7.18
CA ARG A 187 -7.40 -10.76 8.09
C ARG A 187 -6.62 -9.79 8.98
N PRO A 188 -7.23 -9.25 10.04
CA PRO A 188 -6.57 -8.30 10.94
C PRO A 188 -5.25 -8.82 11.51
N SER A 189 -5.22 -10.09 11.95
CA SER A 189 -3.99 -10.72 12.49
C SER A 189 -2.81 -10.73 11.49
N LEU A 190 -3.09 -10.79 10.19
CA LEU A 190 -2.05 -10.66 9.16
C LEU A 190 -1.50 -9.23 9.11
N LEU A 191 -2.37 -8.22 9.22
CA LEU A 191 -1.98 -6.81 9.25
C LEU A 191 -1.19 -6.50 10.51
N ASP A 192 -1.60 -7.04 11.65
CA ASP A 192 -0.89 -6.91 12.93
C ASP A 192 0.52 -7.53 12.84
N GLY A 193 0.65 -8.66 12.15
CA GLY A 193 1.95 -9.26 11.84
C GLY A 193 2.84 -8.37 10.98
N PHE A 194 2.28 -7.68 9.99
CA PHE A 194 3.04 -6.70 9.18
C PHE A 194 3.51 -5.52 10.01
N LEU A 195 2.64 -4.96 10.85
CA LEU A 195 2.98 -3.89 11.76
C LEU A 195 4.08 -4.30 12.75
N ALA A 196 3.97 -5.50 13.34
CA ALA A 196 4.97 -6.01 14.27
C ALA A 196 6.36 -6.19 13.62
N SER A 197 6.40 -6.53 12.33
CA SER A 197 7.65 -6.78 11.60
C SER A 197 8.46 -5.52 11.32
N THR A 198 7.86 -4.33 11.35
CA THR A 198 8.56 -3.06 11.14
C THR A 198 9.41 -2.61 12.31
N ARG A 199 9.34 -3.29 13.45
CA ARG A 199 9.99 -2.91 14.73
C ARG A 199 9.60 -1.52 15.25
N LEU A 200 8.57 -0.91 14.68
CA LEU A 200 8.02 0.33 15.20
C LEU A 200 7.35 0.05 16.55
N ASP A 201 7.66 0.85 17.54
CA ASP A 201 6.89 0.81 18.79
C ASP A 201 5.50 1.41 18.52
N LEU A 202 4.54 0.55 18.21
CA LEU A 202 3.13 0.88 18.03
C LEU A 202 2.28 0.44 19.22
N THR A 203 2.90 0.24 20.38
CA THR A 203 2.21 -0.20 21.61
C THR A 203 0.97 0.64 21.93
N PRO A 204 0.99 1.98 21.80
CA PRO A 204 -0.22 2.79 22.01
C PRO A 204 -1.33 2.53 21.00
N PHE A 205 -1.01 1.94 19.85
CA PHE A 205 -1.94 1.67 18.73
C PHE A 205 -2.33 0.20 18.60
N ARG A 206 -1.79 -0.69 19.45
CA ARG A 206 -2.18 -2.11 19.45
C ARG A 206 -3.42 -2.33 20.28
N ASN A 207 -4.28 -3.21 19.79
CA ASN A 207 -5.43 -3.67 20.57
C ASN A 207 -4.91 -4.58 21.72
N PRO A 208 -5.22 -4.31 23.00
CA PRO A 208 -4.75 -5.12 24.12
C PRO A 208 -5.36 -6.54 24.16
N HIS A 209 -6.26 -6.88 23.24
CA HIS A 209 -7.00 -8.15 23.25
C HIS A 209 -6.57 -9.14 22.15
N HIS A 210 -5.31 -9.04 21.67
CA HIS A 210 -4.70 -10.06 20.80
C HIS A 210 -3.35 -10.48 21.31
#